data_59e57760bb300bdfa0d259d576845553
#
_entry.id   59e57760bb300bdfa0d259d576845553
#
_cell.length_a   1.000
_cell.length_b   1.000
_cell.length_c   1.000
_cell.angle_alpha   90.00
_cell.angle_beta   90.00
_cell.angle_gamma   90.00
#
_symmetry.space_group_name_H-M   'P 1'
#
loop_
_entity.id
_entity.type
_entity.pdbx_description
1 polymer ?
#
loop_
_entity_poly.entity_id
_entity_poly.type
_entity_poly.pdbx_seq_one_letter_code
_entity_poly.pdbx_strand_id
1 'polypeptide(L)'
;MVRINCFFQANEGKYDAALQAALALTAASQKQEGCVSYDVFESGTRSDVFMFCETWTNAETLEAHAASEEFKTYVAQLKELGLMKIEKFDF
;
A
#
# COMPACT_ATOMS: atom_id res chain seq x y z
N MET A 1 0.71 9.87 -15.55
CA MET A 1 0.52 8.77 -14.59
C MET A 1 1.00 9.18 -13.20
N VAL A 2 0.52 8.50 -12.17
CA VAL A 2 0.90 8.76 -10.79
C VAL A 2 1.54 7.50 -10.22
N ARG A 3 2.73 7.63 -9.61
CA ARG A 3 3.42 6.56 -8.88
C ARG A 3 3.38 6.85 -7.39
N ILE A 4 3.01 5.87 -6.60
CA ILE A 4 3.08 5.93 -5.14
C ILE A 4 4.07 4.86 -4.67
N ASN A 5 5.01 5.26 -3.84
CA ASN A 5 5.82 4.36 -3.03
C ASN A 5 5.40 4.56 -1.57
N CYS A 6 4.89 3.53 -0.94
CA CYS A 6 4.45 3.61 0.45
C CYS A 6 5.28 2.65 1.29
N PHE A 7 6.18 3.20 2.08
CA PHE A 7 7.02 2.42 2.99
C PHE A 7 6.25 2.12 4.27
N PHE A 8 6.41 0.90 4.77
CA PHE A 8 5.78 0.49 6.01
C PHE A 8 6.82 -0.18 6.91
N GLN A 9 6.88 0.27 8.16
CA GLN A 9 7.71 -0.36 9.18
C GLN A 9 6.79 -0.92 10.27
N ALA A 10 6.81 -2.24 10.44
CA ALA A 10 5.98 -2.92 11.42
C ALA A 10 6.51 -2.72 12.85
N ASN A 11 5.58 -2.59 13.79
CA ASN A 11 5.90 -2.68 15.20
C ASN A 11 6.41 -4.09 15.50
N GLU A 12 7.19 -4.22 16.58
CA GLU A 12 7.77 -5.51 17.00
C GLU A 12 6.67 -6.58 17.11
N GLY A 13 6.91 -7.72 16.47
CA GLY A 13 5.98 -8.85 16.47
C GLY A 13 4.76 -8.70 15.59
N LYS A 14 4.64 -7.61 14.81
CA LYS A 14 3.45 -7.32 14.01
C LYS A 14 3.65 -7.46 12.50
N TYR A 15 4.83 -7.87 12.07
CA TYR A 15 5.14 -7.92 10.64
C TYR A 15 4.21 -8.85 9.86
N ASP A 16 3.98 -10.07 10.34
CA ASP A 16 3.16 -11.04 9.63
C ASP A 16 1.71 -10.57 9.49
N ALA A 17 1.14 -10.00 10.56
CA ALA A 17 -0.22 -9.44 10.52
C ALA A 17 -0.30 -8.26 9.54
N ALA A 18 0.72 -7.40 9.54
CA ALA A 18 0.80 -6.26 8.62
C ALA A 18 0.92 -6.73 7.17
N LEU A 19 1.76 -7.73 6.91
CA LEU A 19 1.92 -8.27 5.55
C LEU A 19 0.62 -8.89 5.05
N GLN A 20 -0.14 -9.58 5.89
CA GLN A 20 -1.44 -10.13 5.51
C GLN A 20 -2.42 -9.03 5.11
N ALA A 21 -2.50 -7.95 5.88
CA ALA A 21 -3.35 -6.80 5.53
C ALA A 21 -2.88 -6.14 4.23
N ALA A 22 -1.56 -6.01 4.04
CA ALA A 22 -0.97 -5.44 2.83
C ALA A 22 -1.29 -6.28 1.58
N LEU A 23 -1.21 -7.60 1.69
CA LEU A 23 -1.52 -8.51 0.58
C LEU A 23 -3.01 -8.45 0.22
N ALA A 24 -3.90 -8.36 1.21
CA ALA A 24 -5.33 -8.21 0.98
C ALA A 24 -5.65 -6.90 0.27
N LEU A 25 -5.03 -5.79 0.71
CA LEU A 25 -5.18 -4.49 0.06
C LEU A 25 -4.66 -4.53 -1.37
N THR A 26 -3.52 -5.18 -1.59
CA THR A 26 -2.93 -5.33 -2.92
C THR A 26 -3.88 -6.07 -3.87
N ALA A 27 -4.43 -7.20 -3.45
CA ALA A 27 -5.35 -7.97 -4.26
C ALA A 27 -6.60 -7.18 -4.64
N ALA A 28 -7.18 -6.44 -3.68
CA ALA A 28 -8.34 -5.59 -3.94
C ALA A 28 -8.00 -4.44 -4.87
N SER A 29 -6.84 -3.81 -4.69
CA SER A 29 -6.40 -2.64 -5.46
C SER A 29 -6.11 -2.99 -6.92
N GLN A 30 -5.57 -4.16 -7.20
CA GLN A 30 -5.27 -4.61 -8.56
C GLN A 30 -6.51 -4.69 -9.45
N LYS A 31 -7.69 -4.81 -8.86
CA LYS A 31 -8.97 -4.90 -9.58
C LYS A 31 -9.62 -3.54 -9.79
N GLN A 32 -9.08 -2.48 -9.21
CA GLN A 32 -9.68 -1.15 -9.29
C GLN A 32 -9.38 -0.46 -10.61
N GLU A 33 -10.32 0.36 -11.09
CA GLU A 33 -10.16 1.13 -12.30
C GLU A 33 -8.95 2.05 -12.21
N GLY A 34 -8.15 2.07 -13.27
CA GLY A 34 -6.97 2.92 -13.37
C GLY A 34 -5.74 2.40 -12.66
N CYS A 35 -5.82 1.23 -12.01
CA CYS A 35 -4.65 0.60 -11.43
C CYS A 35 -3.80 -0.02 -12.54
N VAL A 36 -2.66 0.61 -12.82
CA VAL A 36 -1.70 0.09 -13.80
C VAL A 36 -0.88 -1.04 -13.18
N SER A 37 -0.41 -0.82 -11.96
CA SER A 37 0.32 -1.84 -11.19
C SER A 37 0.16 -1.56 -9.70
N TYR A 38 0.20 -2.59 -8.90
CA TYR A 38 0.13 -2.52 -7.45
C TYR A 38 0.80 -3.76 -6.89
N ASP A 39 1.86 -3.57 -6.10
CA ASP A 39 2.60 -4.71 -5.56
C ASP A 39 3.21 -4.36 -4.21
N VAL A 40 3.59 -5.40 -3.46
CA VAL A 40 4.27 -5.30 -2.18
C VAL A 40 5.64 -5.94 -2.32
N PHE A 41 6.66 -5.21 -1.88
CA PHE A 41 8.04 -5.69 -1.87
C PHE A 41 8.56 -5.71 -0.44
N GLU A 42 9.10 -6.83 -0.01
CA GLU A 42 9.73 -6.95 1.29
C GLU A 42 11.17 -6.46 1.22
N SER A 43 11.64 -5.78 2.28
CA SER A 43 13.03 -5.33 2.34
C SER A 43 13.97 -6.52 2.43
N GLY A 44 15.05 -6.48 1.63
CA GLY A 44 16.10 -7.50 1.70
C GLY A 44 17.08 -7.30 2.84
N THR A 45 17.03 -6.15 3.53
CA THR A 45 18.00 -5.81 4.60
C THR A 45 17.35 -5.55 5.96
N ARG A 46 16.03 -5.31 6.00
CA ARG A 46 15.30 -5.05 7.26
C ARG A 46 14.09 -5.96 7.35
N SER A 47 14.03 -6.78 8.38
CA SER A 47 13.00 -7.80 8.55
C SER A 47 11.62 -7.23 8.91
N ASP A 48 11.55 -5.96 9.31
CA ASP A 48 10.31 -5.28 9.74
C ASP A 48 9.76 -4.31 8.70
N VAL A 49 10.32 -4.27 7.48
CA VAL A 49 9.97 -3.28 6.47
C VAL A 49 9.50 -3.93 5.17
N PHE A 50 8.39 -3.40 4.63
CA PHE A 50 7.99 -3.65 3.25
C PHE A 50 7.54 -2.35 2.59
N MET A 51 7.33 -2.40 1.29
CA MET A 51 6.93 -1.22 0.52
C MET A 51 5.84 -1.60 -0.48
N PHE A 52 4.78 -0.79 -0.53
CA PHE A 52 3.86 -0.81 -1.67
C PHE A 52 4.46 0.01 -2.80
N CYS A 53 4.41 -0.52 -4.00
CA CYS A 53 4.76 0.21 -5.21
C CYS A 53 3.57 0.17 -6.15
N GLU A 54 3.00 1.34 -6.45
CA GLU A 54 1.74 1.40 -7.20
C GLU A 54 1.80 2.49 -8.26
N THR A 55 1.16 2.20 -9.40
CA THR A 55 1.02 3.15 -10.51
C THR A 55 -0.45 3.26 -10.90
N TRP A 56 -0.93 4.48 -11.00
CA TRP A 56 -2.31 4.82 -11.38
C TRP A 56 -2.32 5.65 -12.66
N THR A 57 -3.35 5.49 -13.49
CA THR A 57 -3.43 6.19 -14.77
C THR A 57 -3.51 7.70 -14.60
N ASN A 58 -4.19 8.18 -13.54
CA ASN A 58 -4.36 9.61 -13.27
C ASN A 58 -4.71 9.85 -11.80
N ALA A 59 -4.81 11.12 -11.42
CA ALA A 59 -5.13 11.52 -10.05
C ALA A 59 -6.52 11.08 -9.62
N GLU A 60 -7.49 11.09 -10.53
CA GLU A 60 -8.88 10.74 -10.23
C GLU A 60 -9.01 9.26 -9.82
N THR A 61 -8.32 8.36 -10.51
CA THR A 61 -8.35 6.94 -10.17
C THR A 61 -7.63 6.65 -8.86
N LEU A 62 -6.55 7.39 -8.57
CA LEU A 62 -5.88 7.29 -7.26
C LEU A 62 -6.80 7.78 -6.14
N GLU A 63 -7.53 8.88 -6.34
CA GLU A 63 -8.48 9.40 -5.36
C GLU A 63 -9.62 8.40 -5.10
N ALA A 64 -10.13 7.77 -6.15
CA ALA A 64 -11.16 6.74 -6.02
C ALA A 64 -10.65 5.54 -5.22
N HIS A 65 -9.40 5.13 -5.45
CA HIS A 65 -8.73 4.09 -4.65
C HIS A 65 -8.70 4.47 -3.17
N ALA A 66 -8.24 5.68 -2.86
CA ALA A 66 -8.13 6.15 -1.47
C ALA A 66 -9.50 6.31 -0.78
N ALA A 67 -10.58 6.49 -1.55
CA ALA A 67 -11.93 6.60 -1.03
C ALA A 67 -12.65 5.24 -0.92
N SER A 68 -12.05 4.16 -1.40
CA SER A 68 -12.68 2.84 -1.39
C SER A 68 -12.75 2.25 0.02
N GLU A 69 -13.75 1.38 0.25
CA GLU A 69 -13.91 0.70 1.52
C GLU A 69 -12.72 -0.21 1.84
N GLU A 70 -12.15 -0.87 0.81
CA GLU A 70 -10.98 -1.74 0.96
C GLU A 70 -9.78 -0.95 1.48
N PHE A 71 -9.53 0.21 0.87
CA PHE A 71 -8.44 1.09 1.31
C PHE A 71 -8.62 1.49 2.77
N LYS A 72 -9.81 2.00 3.12
CA LYS A 72 -10.08 2.47 4.49
C LYS A 72 -9.92 1.35 5.50
N THR A 73 -10.45 0.17 5.20
CA THR A 73 -10.40 -0.99 6.10
C THR A 73 -8.96 -1.44 6.34
N TYR A 74 -8.20 -1.69 5.28
CA TYR A 74 -6.86 -2.25 5.42
C TYR A 74 -5.83 -1.23 5.89
N VAL A 75 -5.97 0.04 5.49
CA VAL A 75 -5.08 1.10 5.98
C VAL A 75 -5.29 1.34 7.47
N ALA A 76 -6.54 1.28 7.96
CA ALA A 76 -6.81 1.38 9.40
C ALA A 76 -6.11 0.26 10.18
N GLN A 77 -6.13 -0.97 9.66
CA GLN A 77 -5.41 -2.10 10.27
C GLN A 77 -3.90 -1.86 10.26
N LEU A 78 -3.36 -1.43 9.14
CA LEU A 78 -1.93 -1.16 9.00
C LEU A 78 -1.45 -0.08 9.96
N LYS A 79 -2.22 0.98 10.15
CA LYS A 79 -1.85 2.07 11.07
C LYS A 79 -1.75 1.62 12.53
N GLU A 80 -2.48 0.58 12.91
CA GLU A 80 -2.37 0.00 14.25
C GLU A 80 -1.15 -0.90 14.39
N LEU A 81 -0.60 -1.39 13.26
CA LEU A 81 0.47 -2.37 13.23
C LEU A 81 1.85 -1.77 12.97
N GLY A 82 1.94 -0.50 12.60
CA GLY A 82 3.21 0.14 12.31
C GLY A 82 3.09 1.56 11.78
N LEU A 83 4.16 2.01 11.14
CA LEU A 83 4.30 3.37 10.60
C LEU A 83 4.36 3.34 9.08
N MET A 84 3.73 4.33 8.44
CA MET A 84 3.71 4.47 6.99
C MET A 84 4.36 5.78 6.57
N LYS A 85 5.06 5.75 5.43
CA LYS A 85 5.61 6.94 4.77
C LYS A 85 5.31 6.85 3.28
N ILE A 86 4.66 7.87 2.75
CA ILE A 86 4.23 7.90 1.35
C ILE A 86 5.07 8.88 0.55
N GLU A 87 5.51 8.44 -0.64
CA GLU A 87 6.13 9.29 -1.64
C GLU A 87 5.28 9.23 -2.91
N LYS A 88 5.03 10.39 -3.51
CA LYS A 88 4.18 10.51 -4.70
C LYS A 88 4.95 11.17 -5.83
N PHE A 89 4.84 10.60 -7.03
CA PHE A 89 5.48 11.12 -8.23
C PHE A 89 4.48 11.17 -9.37
N ASP A 90 4.46 12.30 -10.10
CA ASP A 90 3.71 12.45 -11.34
C ASP A 90 4.67 12.33 -12.53
N PHE A 91 4.25 11.58 -13.56
CA PHE A 91 5.08 11.40 -14.76
C PHE A 91 4.28 11.07 -16.03
#